data_f50e568bc090aaddd3ab5a0a1c2c83b3
#
_entry.id   f50e568bc090aaddd3ab5a0a1c2c83b3
#
_cell.length_a   1.000
_cell.length_b   1.000
_cell.length_c   1.000
_cell.angle_alpha   90.00
_cell.angle_beta   90.00
_cell.angle_gamma   90.00
#
_symmetry.space_group_name_H-M   'P 1'
#
loop_
_entity.id
_entity.type
_entity.pdbx_description
1 polymer ?
#
loop_
_entity_poly.entity_id
_entity_poly.type
_entity_poly.pdbx_seq_one_letter_code
_entity_poly.pdbx_strand_id
1 'polypeptide(L)'
;NPGQEKAIKAGILEGKNALICTPTGSGKTAIATFTLTKILTEKPGSKVVYLVPLKALANDKFREYQELLKDTGLTVIQSTGDIDSGSDWLGKYDLLILTVEKMDSLLRHHCSWLQQVRCVICDEVHLLNDTHRGPTLEILLTLLKDLSNIQIIALSATIGNPEELAEWLNAELVLDTWRPVKLNRGIYHQGEVEFYD
;
A
#
# COMPACT_ATOMS: atom_id res chain seq x y z
N ASN A 1 12.17 4.71 13.01
CA ASN A 1 11.18 5.13 14.03
C ASN A 1 10.49 3.88 14.62
N PRO A 2 9.75 4.01 15.75
CA PRO A 2 9.17 2.85 16.43
C PRO A 2 8.28 1.97 15.56
N GLY A 3 7.41 2.58 14.74
CA GLY A 3 6.50 1.83 13.84
C GLY A 3 7.25 1.03 12.78
N GLN A 4 8.32 1.58 12.21
CA GLN A 4 9.16 0.87 11.24
C GLN A 4 9.88 -0.32 11.88
N GLU A 5 10.42 -0.15 13.09
CA GLU A 5 11.08 -1.22 13.83
C GLU A 5 10.11 -2.35 14.19
N LYS A 6 8.89 -2.00 14.65
CA LYS A 6 7.82 -2.97 14.91
C LYS A 6 7.46 -3.75 13.66
N ALA A 7 7.32 -3.07 12.51
CA ALA A 7 6.98 -3.71 11.25
C ALA A 7 8.07 -4.73 10.82
N ILE A 8 9.34 -4.36 10.94
CA ILE A 8 10.45 -5.29 10.65
C ILE A 8 10.40 -6.48 11.60
N LYS A 9 10.22 -6.27 12.91
CA LYS A 9 10.10 -7.35 13.91
C LYS A 9 8.88 -8.24 13.69
N ALA A 10 7.81 -7.72 13.10
CA ALA A 10 6.62 -8.48 12.71
C ALA A 10 6.86 -9.41 11.51
N GLY A 11 8.01 -9.32 10.84
CA GLY A 11 8.39 -10.25 9.78
C GLY A 11 8.01 -9.79 8.36
N ILE A 12 7.85 -8.47 8.14
CA ILE A 12 7.55 -7.98 6.79
C ILE A 12 8.66 -8.29 5.77
N LEU A 13 9.90 -8.34 6.25
CA LEU A 13 11.05 -8.68 5.40
C LEU A 13 11.22 -10.19 5.20
N GLU A 14 10.55 -11.01 5.99
CA GLU A 14 10.51 -12.47 5.87
C GLU A 14 9.31 -12.98 5.06
N GLY A 15 8.53 -12.06 4.47
CA GLY A 15 7.39 -12.38 3.59
C GLY A 15 6.06 -12.55 4.31
N LYS A 16 5.96 -12.21 5.60
CA LYS A 16 4.68 -12.22 6.30
C LYS A 16 3.78 -11.08 5.85
N ASN A 17 2.48 -11.33 5.80
CA ASN A 17 1.48 -10.29 5.65
C ASN A 17 1.49 -9.38 6.87
N ALA A 18 1.23 -8.09 6.67
CA ALA A 18 1.14 -7.15 7.77
C ALA A 18 0.07 -6.09 7.55
N LEU A 19 -0.63 -5.75 8.62
CA LEU A 19 -1.51 -4.58 8.72
C LEU A 19 -0.80 -3.53 9.58
N ILE A 20 -0.46 -2.40 8.97
CA ILE A 20 0.29 -1.31 9.61
C ILE A 20 -0.69 -0.17 9.90
N CYS A 21 -1.10 -0.03 11.14
CA CYS A 21 -1.99 1.02 11.61
C CYS A 21 -1.20 2.07 12.39
N THR A 22 -0.81 3.14 11.72
CA THR A 22 -0.03 4.21 12.31
C THR A 22 -0.51 5.58 11.82
N PRO A 23 -0.31 6.66 12.57
CA PRO A 23 -0.77 7.99 12.17
C PRO A 23 -0.20 8.43 10.82
N THR A 24 -0.88 9.37 10.16
CA THR A 24 -0.34 10.03 8.97
C THR A 24 0.97 10.74 9.31
N GLY A 25 1.95 10.65 8.40
CA GLY A 25 3.30 11.22 8.61
C GLY A 25 4.23 10.37 9.50
N SER A 26 3.80 9.21 9.99
CA SER A 26 4.64 8.30 10.80
C SER A 26 5.66 7.50 10.01
N GLY A 27 5.70 7.60 8.68
CA GLY A 27 6.65 6.91 7.83
C GLY A 27 6.19 5.55 7.30
N LYS A 28 4.86 5.34 7.11
CA LYS A 28 4.30 4.14 6.46
C LYS A 28 4.92 3.84 5.10
N THR A 29 5.13 4.88 4.28
CA THR A 29 5.76 4.73 2.97
C THR A 29 7.15 4.10 3.05
N ALA A 30 7.95 4.43 4.07
CA ALA A 30 9.27 3.81 4.25
C ALA A 30 9.17 2.30 4.52
N ILE A 31 8.14 1.85 5.26
CA ILE A 31 7.89 0.42 5.50
C ILE A 31 7.60 -0.29 4.17
N ALA A 32 6.72 0.31 3.34
CA ALA A 32 6.45 -0.19 1.99
C ALA A 32 7.72 -0.25 1.15
N THR A 33 8.53 0.81 1.18
CA THR A 33 9.79 0.90 0.45
C THR A 33 10.78 -0.19 0.84
N PHE A 34 10.96 -0.47 2.12
CA PHE A 34 11.84 -1.55 2.58
C PHE A 34 11.41 -2.90 2.02
N THR A 35 10.11 -3.19 2.07
CA THR A 35 9.56 -4.46 1.59
C THR A 35 9.72 -4.60 0.07
N LEU A 36 9.28 -3.59 -0.69
CA LEU A 36 9.35 -3.66 -2.15
C LEU A 36 10.79 -3.73 -2.67
N THR A 37 11.70 -2.92 -2.11
CA THR A 37 13.10 -2.92 -2.52
C THR A 37 13.75 -4.28 -2.27
N LYS A 38 13.53 -4.86 -1.07
CA LYS A 38 14.04 -6.20 -0.75
C LYS A 38 13.56 -7.24 -1.75
N ILE A 39 12.24 -7.28 -2.03
CA ILE A 39 11.67 -8.29 -2.94
C ILE A 39 12.23 -8.14 -4.35
N LEU A 40 12.27 -6.91 -4.88
CA LEU A 40 12.70 -6.66 -6.26
C LEU A 40 14.20 -6.88 -6.46
N THR A 41 15.01 -6.66 -5.42
CA THR A 41 16.46 -6.92 -5.48
C THR A 41 16.83 -8.38 -5.29
N GLU A 42 16.15 -9.09 -4.37
CA GLU A 42 16.45 -10.49 -4.06
C GLU A 42 15.84 -11.47 -5.06
N LYS A 43 14.76 -11.09 -5.73
CA LYS A 43 14.04 -11.95 -6.70
C LYS A 43 13.90 -11.26 -8.05
N PRO A 44 14.95 -11.19 -8.88
CA PRO A 44 14.87 -10.61 -10.21
C PRO A 44 13.72 -11.19 -11.04
N GLY A 45 13.00 -10.31 -11.76
CA GLY A 45 11.82 -10.69 -12.54
C GLY A 45 10.52 -10.78 -11.73
N SER A 46 10.57 -10.65 -10.40
CA SER A 46 9.36 -10.48 -9.60
C SER A 46 8.78 -9.06 -9.76
N LYS A 47 7.53 -8.91 -9.36
CA LYS A 47 6.81 -7.64 -9.41
C LYS A 47 6.20 -7.30 -8.08
N VAL A 48 6.13 -6.00 -7.81
CA VAL A 48 5.37 -5.45 -6.69
C VAL A 48 4.28 -4.54 -7.22
N VAL A 49 3.08 -4.69 -6.69
CA VAL A 49 1.96 -3.80 -6.97
C VAL A 49 1.73 -2.89 -5.77
N TYR A 50 1.67 -1.59 -6.01
CA TYR A 50 1.32 -0.57 -5.02
C TYR A 50 -0.07 -0.04 -5.35
N LEU A 51 -1.05 -0.38 -4.52
CA LEU A 51 -2.44 0.03 -4.68
C LEU A 51 -2.70 1.34 -3.98
N VAL A 52 -3.33 2.26 -4.69
CA VAL A 52 -3.78 3.54 -4.16
C VAL A 52 -5.26 3.75 -4.44
N PRO A 53 -5.98 4.47 -3.58
CA PRO A 53 -7.42 4.68 -3.76
C PRO A 53 -7.77 5.75 -4.79
N LEU A 54 -6.83 6.60 -5.19
CA LEU A 54 -7.09 7.77 -6.04
C LEU A 54 -6.02 7.93 -7.12
N LYS A 55 -6.46 8.35 -8.31
CA LYS A 55 -5.55 8.68 -9.44
C LYS A 55 -4.51 9.74 -9.07
N ALA A 56 -4.89 10.73 -8.27
CA ALA A 56 -3.95 11.76 -7.80
C ALA A 56 -2.81 11.16 -6.97
N LEU A 57 -3.15 10.26 -6.03
CA LEU A 57 -2.15 9.57 -5.22
C LEU A 57 -1.26 8.64 -6.04
N ALA A 58 -1.78 8.07 -7.13
CA ALA A 58 -0.95 7.28 -8.05
C ALA A 58 0.15 8.15 -8.69
N ASN A 59 -0.20 9.37 -9.14
CA ASN A 59 0.76 10.31 -9.71
C ASN A 59 1.85 10.70 -8.69
N ASP A 60 1.44 10.99 -7.45
CA ASP A 60 2.38 11.37 -6.39
C ASP A 60 3.33 10.21 -6.05
N LYS A 61 2.78 9.01 -5.87
CA LYS A 61 3.57 7.79 -5.63
C LYS A 61 4.48 7.43 -6.79
N PHE A 62 4.02 7.62 -8.02
CA PHE A 62 4.84 7.38 -9.19
C PHE A 62 6.08 8.30 -9.21
N ARG A 63 5.91 9.59 -8.97
CA ARG A 63 7.02 10.54 -8.90
C ARG A 63 7.99 10.21 -7.76
N GLU A 64 7.44 9.89 -6.58
CA GLU A 64 8.22 9.50 -5.40
C GLU A 64 9.11 8.28 -5.70
N TYR A 65 8.54 7.20 -6.23
CA TYR A 65 9.30 5.98 -6.52
C TYR A 65 10.18 6.09 -7.77
N GLN A 66 9.79 6.88 -8.75
CA GLN A 66 10.65 7.15 -9.91
C GLN A 66 11.95 7.83 -9.49
N GLU A 67 11.89 8.81 -8.58
CA GLU A 67 13.09 9.47 -8.05
C GLU A 67 13.88 8.52 -7.12
N LEU A 68 13.19 7.79 -6.26
CA LEU A 68 13.83 6.89 -5.30
C LEU A 68 14.59 5.74 -5.96
N LEU A 69 14.07 5.20 -7.06
CA LEU A 69 14.59 4.01 -7.72
C LEU A 69 15.44 4.31 -8.96
N LYS A 70 15.66 5.58 -9.32
CA LYS A 70 16.33 6.00 -10.55
C LYS A 70 17.70 5.38 -10.77
N ASP A 71 18.47 5.16 -9.69
CA ASP A 71 19.85 4.66 -9.76
C ASP A 71 19.94 3.16 -9.44
N THR A 72 18.81 2.47 -9.29
CA THR A 72 18.77 1.04 -8.91
C THR A 72 18.64 0.09 -10.10
N GLY A 73 18.30 0.60 -11.29
CA GLY A 73 17.94 -0.20 -12.45
C GLY A 73 16.50 -0.76 -12.40
N LEU A 74 15.76 -0.54 -11.32
CA LEU A 74 14.35 -0.95 -11.20
C LEU A 74 13.42 0.01 -11.95
N THR A 75 12.43 -0.54 -12.61
CA THR A 75 11.50 0.21 -13.45
C THR A 75 10.15 0.40 -12.76
N VAL A 76 9.57 1.60 -12.87
CA VAL A 76 8.31 1.98 -12.24
C VAL A 76 7.31 2.44 -13.30
N ILE A 77 6.06 2.08 -13.14
CA ILE A 77 4.95 2.55 -13.97
C ILE A 77 3.71 2.84 -13.12
N GLN A 78 2.89 3.77 -13.58
CA GLN A 78 1.53 3.93 -13.04
C GLN A 78 0.48 3.61 -14.10
N SER A 79 -0.64 3.06 -13.66
CA SER A 79 -1.81 2.83 -14.52
C SER A 79 -3.09 2.98 -13.70
N THR A 80 -3.95 3.92 -14.12
CA THR A 80 -5.13 4.35 -13.33
C THR A 80 -6.41 4.41 -14.16
N GLY A 81 -6.36 4.08 -15.45
CA GLY A 81 -7.51 4.12 -16.35
C GLY A 81 -8.28 2.82 -16.43
N ASP A 82 -9.49 2.89 -16.98
CA ASP A 82 -10.22 1.71 -17.41
C ASP A 82 -9.47 1.01 -18.54
N ILE A 83 -9.89 -0.21 -18.83
CA ILE A 83 -9.18 -1.19 -19.62
C ILE A 83 -8.80 -0.65 -20.99
N ASP A 84 -7.48 -0.67 -21.28
CA ASP A 84 -7.03 -0.84 -22.64
C ASP A 84 -6.81 -2.35 -22.88
N SER A 85 -7.43 -2.87 -23.94
CA SER A 85 -7.12 -4.19 -24.49
C SER A 85 -5.60 -4.27 -24.70
N GLY A 86 -4.91 -5.07 -23.86
CA GLY A 86 -3.47 -5.26 -23.98
C GLY A 86 -2.63 -4.77 -22.80
N SER A 87 -3.07 -5.04 -21.57
CA SER A 87 -2.32 -4.69 -20.34
C SER A 87 -1.05 -5.54 -20.11
N ASP A 88 -0.69 -6.43 -21.03
CA ASP A 88 0.52 -7.26 -20.94
C ASP A 88 1.82 -6.45 -20.99
N TRP A 89 1.80 -5.26 -21.57
CA TRP A 89 2.95 -4.36 -21.57
C TRP A 89 3.36 -3.88 -20.17
N LEU A 90 2.42 -3.85 -19.22
CA LEU A 90 2.69 -3.54 -17.81
C LEU A 90 3.67 -4.55 -17.20
N GLY A 91 3.69 -5.77 -17.72
CA GLY A 91 4.62 -6.82 -17.29
C GLY A 91 6.09 -6.53 -17.55
N LYS A 92 6.43 -5.44 -18.23
CA LYS A 92 7.83 -5.00 -18.44
C LYS A 92 8.40 -4.26 -17.22
N TYR A 93 7.55 -3.83 -16.28
CA TYR A 93 7.93 -3.02 -15.13
C TYR A 93 8.00 -3.85 -13.85
N ASP A 94 8.84 -3.42 -12.92
CA ASP A 94 9.09 -4.09 -11.65
C ASP A 94 8.10 -3.62 -10.57
N LEU A 95 7.87 -2.31 -10.48
CA LEU A 95 6.92 -1.68 -9.57
C LEU A 95 5.75 -1.08 -10.36
N LEU A 96 4.55 -1.56 -10.07
CA LEU A 96 3.30 -1.09 -10.68
C LEU A 96 2.46 -0.33 -9.66
N ILE A 97 2.23 0.95 -9.89
CA ILE A 97 1.36 1.79 -9.07
C ILE A 97 0.00 1.86 -9.74
N LEU A 98 -0.99 1.25 -9.10
CA LEU A 98 -2.30 1.03 -9.68
C LEU A 98 -3.39 1.57 -8.76
N THR A 99 -4.53 1.98 -9.34
CA THR A 99 -5.75 2.12 -8.56
C THR A 99 -6.37 0.75 -8.28
N VAL A 100 -7.23 0.70 -7.26
CA VAL A 100 -7.95 -0.52 -6.87
C VAL A 100 -8.77 -1.05 -8.04
N GLU A 101 -9.48 -0.17 -8.75
CA GLU A 101 -10.31 -0.53 -9.91
C GLU A 101 -9.47 -1.09 -11.06
N LYS A 102 -8.27 -0.50 -11.29
CA LYS A 102 -7.37 -1.01 -12.34
C LYS A 102 -6.87 -2.41 -12.00
N MET A 103 -6.50 -2.66 -10.75
CA MET A 103 -6.04 -3.99 -10.33
C MET A 103 -7.16 -5.03 -10.42
N ASP A 104 -8.40 -4.71 -9.99
CA ASP A 104 -9.56 -5.58 -10.13
C ASP A 104 -9.79 -5.96 -11.61
N SER A 105 -9.73 -4.97 -12.50
CA SER A 105 -9.82 -5.20 -13.94
C SER A 105 -8.71 -6.14 -14.45
N LEU A 106 -7.46 -5.94 -14.06
CA LEU A 106 -6.32 -6.77 -14.47
C LEU A 106 -6.46 -8.23 -14.02
N LEU A 107 -6.96 -8.46 -12.81
CA LEU A 107 -7.22 -9.80 -12.29
C LEU A 107 -8.30 -10.51 -13.13
N ARG A 108 -9.37 -9.82 -13.50
CA ARG A 108 -10.44 -10.38 -14.34
C ARG A 108 -9.98 -10.73 -15.76
N HIS A 109 -8.97 -10.03 -16.28
CA HIS A 109 -8.41 -10.27 -17.62
C HIS A 109 -7.27 -11.29 -17.64
N HIS A 110 -6.90 -11.87 -16.50
CA HIS A 110 -5.89 -12.92 -16.39
C HIS A 110 -4.55 -12.56 -17.07
N CYS A 111 -4.06 -11.33 -16.88
CA CYS A 111 -2.78 -10.91 -17.44
C CYS A 111 -1.64 -11.86 -17.03
N SER A 112 -0.81 -12.25 -17.98
CA SER A 112 0.23 -13.29 -17.79
C SER A 112 1.26 -12.94 -16.71
N TRP A 113 1.60 -11.67 -16.57
CA TRP A 113 2.59 -11.18 -15.60
C TRP A 113 2.09 -11.19 -14.13
N LEU A 114 0.78 -11.35 -13.88
CA LEU A 114 0.23 -11.44 -12.52
C LEU A 114 0.87 -12.59 -11.73
N GLN A 115 1.28 -13.66 -12.38
CA GLN A 115 1.98 -14.78 -11.74
C GLN A 115 3.37 -14.40 -11.20
N GLN A 116 3.93 -13.28 -11.63
CA GLN A 116 5.22 -12.75 -11.17
C GLN A 116 5.07 -11.82 -9.97
N VAL A 117 3.86 -11.42 -9.60
CA VAL A 117 3.60 -10.57 -8.43
C VAL A 117 3.95 -11.34 -7.16
N ARG A 118 4.76 -10.73 -6.30
CA ARG A 118 5.19 -11.29 -5.01
C ARG A 118 4.72 -10.48 -3.82
N CYS A 119 4.38 -9.22 -4.03
CA CYS A 119 3.83 -8.39 -2.97
C CYS A 119 2.80 -7.42 -3.54
N VAL A 120 1.75 -7.22 -2.78
CA VAL A 120 0.77 -6.15 -2.99
C VAL A 120 0.79 -5.26 -1.75
N ILE A 121 1.13 -4.00 -1.96
CA ILE A 121 1.04 -2.97 -0.94
C ILE A 121 -0.28 -2.23 -1.15
N CYS A 122 -1.16 -2.27 -0.16
CA CYS A 122 -2.46 -1.61 -0.20
C CYS A 122 -2.41 -0.37 0.68
N ASP A 123 -2.37 0.80 0.08
CA ASP A 123 -2.38 2.07 0.82
C ASP A 123 -3.81 2.48 1.19
N GLU A 124 -3.94 3.15 2.32
CA GLU A 124 -5.20 3.66 2.87
C GLU A 124 -6.31 2.58 3.00
N VAL A 125 -5.94 1.38 3.48
CA VAL A 125 -6.86 0.22 3.57
C VAL A 125 -8.09 0.49 4.46
N HIS A 126 -8.07 1.52 5.31
CA HIS A 126 -9.24 1.96 6.09
C HIS A 126 -10.43 2.39 5.20
N LEU A 127 -10.21 2.63 3.91
CA LEU A 127 -11.28 2.86 2.94
C LEU A 127 -12.15 1.63 2.66
N LEU A 128 -11.88 0.47 3.27
CA LEU A 128 -12.84 -0.63 3.35
C LEU A 128 -14.18 -0.19 3.95
N ASN A 129 -14.18 0.80 4.84
CA ASN A 129 -15.39 1.37 5.42
C ASN A 129 -16.10 2.41 4.53
N ASP A 130 -15.52 2.77 3.38
CA ASP A 130 -16.16 3.68 2.42
C ASP A 130 -17.26 2.96 1.63
N THR A 131 -18.47 3.55 1.59
CA THR A 131 -19.64 2.92 0.95
C THR A 131 -19.50 2.70 -0.55
N HIS A 132 -18.64 3.46 -1.23
CA HIS A 132 -18.45 3.38 -2.68
C HIS A 132 -17.22 2.57 -3.07
N ARG A 133 -16.12 2.68 -2.33
CA ARG A 133 -14.83 2.05 -2.65
C ARG A 133 -14.58 0.77 -1.88
N GLY A 134 -15.13 0.68 -0.67
CA GLY A 134 -14.96 -0.48 0.20
C GLY A 134 -15.29 -1.80 -0.46
N PRO A 135 -16.45 -1.94 -1.11
CA PRO A 135 -16.83 -3.21 -1.74
C PRO A 135 -15.83 -3.71 -2.80
N THR A 136 -15.33 -2.81 -3.65
CA THR A 136 -14.32 -3.19 -4.67
C THR A 136 -13.00 -3.59 -4.01
N LEU A 137 -12.57 -2.85 -2.99
CA LEU A 137 -11.35 -3.13 -2.25
C LEU A 137 -11.44 -4.46 -1.49
N GLU A 138 -12.59 -4.74 -0.86
CA GLU A 138 -12.84 -5.99 -0.14
C GLU A 138 -12.77 -7.20 -1.07
N ILE A 139 -13.47 -7.15 -2.20
CA ILE A 139 -13.43 -8.20 -3.22
C ILE A 139 -11.99 -8.40 -3.71
N LEU A 140 -11.28 -7.31 -4.03
CA LEU A 140 -9.91 -7.36 -4.51
C LEU A 140 -8.98 -8.04 -3.49
N LEU A 141 -9.03 -7.62 -2.23
CA LEU A 141 -8.20 -8.21 -1.16
C LEU A 141 -8.55 -9.68 -0.92
N THR A 142 -9.83 -10.05 -1.00
CA THR A 142 -10.27 -11.45 -0.90
C THR A 142 -9.64 -12.30 -2.01
N LEU A 143 -9.70 -11.83 -3.27
CA LEU A 143 -9.08 -12.53 -4.40
C LEU A 143 -7.55 -12.64 -4.25
N LEU A 144 -6.90 -11.59 -3.77
CA LEU A 144 -5.46 -11.58 -3.56
C LEU A 144 -5.00 -12.55 -2.46
N LYS A 145 -5.81 -12.73 -1.41
CA LYS A 145 -5.54 -13.70 -0.33
C LYS A 145 -5.53 -15.15 -0.83
N ASP A 146 -6.36 -15.45 -1.84
CA ASP A 146 -6.44 -16.80 -2.42
C ASP A 146 -5.26 -17.10 -3.35
N LEU A 147 -4.49 -16.09 -3.75
CA LEU A 147 -3.31 -16.28 -4.57
C LEU A 147 -2.14 -16.70 -3.70
N SER A 148 -1.69 -17.94 -3.87
CA SER A 148 -0.50 -18.45 -3.19
C SER A 148 0.75 -17.66 -3.60
N ASN A 149 1.62 -17.37 -2.63
CA ASN A 149 2.90 -16.66 -2.81
C ASN A 149 2.82 -15.13 -3.00
N ILE A 150 1.73 -14.49 -2.66
CA ILE A 150 1.64 -13.01 -2.61
C ILE A 150 1.66 -12.57 -1.14
N GLN A 151 2.61 -11.71 -0.82
CA GLN A 151 2.63 -10.98 0.45
C GLN A 151 1.69 -9.77 0.36
N ILE A 152 0.86 -9.54 1.38
CA ILE A 152 -0.01 -8.37 1.47
C ILE A 152 0.50 -7.46 2.58
N ILE A 153 0.84 -6.22 2.24
CA ILE A 153 1.18 -5.16 3.18
C ILE A 153 0.07 -4.11 3.13
N ALA A 154 -0.77 -4.10 4.13
CA ALA A 154 -1.87 -3.15 4.25
C ALA A 154 -1.45 -1.96 5.12
N LEU A 155 -1.50 -0.75 4.56
CA LEU A 155 -1.18 0.50 5.26
C LEU A 155 -2.47 1.24 5.59
N SER A 156 -2.61 1.64 6.85
CA SER A 156 -3.82 2.29 7.34
C SER A 156 -3.47 3.50 8.21
N ALA A 157 -4.37 4.47 8.24
CA ALA A 157 -4.49 5.36 9.38
C ALA A 157 -4.99 4.56 10.61
N THR A 158 -5.13 5.22 11.74
CA THR A 158 -5.74 4.63 12.95
C THR A 158 -7.19 4.27 12.66
N ILE A 159 -7.58 3.01 12.92
CA ILE A 159 -8.95 2.47 12.74
C ILE A 159 -9.48 1.92 14.05
N GLY A 160 -10.79 1.69 14.13
CA GLY A 160 -11.45 1.25 15.36
C GLY A 160 -11.37 -0.25 15.65
N ASN A 161 -11.14 -1.07 14.61
CA ASN A 161 -11.15 -2.54 14.71
C ASN A 161 -9.94 -3.16 13.97
N PRO A 162 -8.70 -2.80 14.33
CA PRO A 162 -7.52 -3.26 13.60
C PRO A 162 -7.24 -4.76 13.77
N GLU A 163 -7.61 -5.34 14.90
CA GLU A 163 -7.44 -6.77 15.19
C GLU A 163 -8.28 -7.64 14.26
N GLU A 164 -9.54 -7.30 14.07
CA GLU A 164 -10.47 -8.01 13.19
C GLU A 164 -9.99 -7.95 11.72
N LEU A 165 -9.54 -6.77 11.29
CA LEU A 165 -9.02 -6.60 9.95
C LEU A 165 -7.70 -7.37 9.73
N ALA A 166 -6.82 -7.40 10.72
CA ALA A 166 -5.58 -8.16 10.66
C ALA A 166 -5.84 -9.66 10.59
N GLU A 167 -6.77 -10.18 11.40
CA GLU A 167 -7.20 -11.58 11.36
C GLU A 167 -7.78 -11.94 10.00
N TRP A 168 -8.70 -11.10 9.47
CA TRP A 168 -9.28 -11.31 8.15
C TRP A 168 -8.22 -11.33 7.04
N LEU A 169 -7.20 -10.47 7.10
CA LEU A 169 -6.08 -10.44 6.15
C LEU A 169 -5.04 -11.55 6.37
N ASN A 170 -5.17 -12.33 7.45
CA ASN A 170 -4.11 -13.24 7.91
C ASN A 170 -2.76 -12.52 7.99
N ALA A 171 -2.74 -11.40 8.70
CA ALA A 171 -1.64 -10.45 8.75
C ALA A 171 -1.18 -10.17 10.19
N GLU A 172 0.10 -9.96 10.37
CA GLU A 172 0.66 -9.46 11.63
C GLU A 172 0.20 -8.01 11.84
N LEU A 173 -0.33 -7.70 13.03
CA LEU A 173 -0.80 -6.37 13.36
C LEU A 173 0.33 -5.52 13.92
N VAL A 174 0.58 -4.37 13.30
CA VAL A 174 1.55 -3.37 13.76
C VAL A 174 0.81 -2.09 14.14
N LEU A 175 0.70 -1.83 15.44
CA LEU A 175 0.11 -0.62 15.99
C LEU A 175 1.19 0.32 16.51
N ASP A 176 1.10 1.59 16.15
CA ASP A 176 1.91 2.64 16.73
C ASP A 176 1.15 3.97 16.72
N THR A 177 1.32 4.75 17.78
CA THR A 177 0.74 6.08 17.92
C THR A 177 1.76 7.19 17.77
N TRP A 178 3.04 6.83 17.54
CA TRP A 178 4.13 7.78 17.40
C TRP A 178 3.93 8.72 16.21
N ARG A 179 4.22 9.99 16.46
CA ARG A 179 4.25 11.05 15.44
C ARG A 179 5.57 11.81 15.52
N PRO A 180 6.14 12.22 14.38
CA PRO A 180 7.38 13.03 14.37
C PRO A 180 7.18 14.43 14.96
N VAL A 181 5.94 14.94 14.91
CA VAL A 181 5.56 16.25 15.46
C VAL A 181 4.29 16.12 16.31
N LYS A 182 4.22 16.90 17.40
CA LYS A 182 3.02 16.98 18.23
C LYS A 182 1.88 17.59 17.41
N LEU A 183 0.73 16.92 17.38
CA LEU A 183 -0.50 17.48 16.82
C LEU A 183 -1.18 18.32 17.91
N ASN A 184 -1.21 19.63 17.74
CA ASN A 184 -2.01 20.52 18.57
C ASN A 184 -3.34 20.77 17.86
N ARG A 185 -4.44 20.68 18.60
CA ARG A 185 -5.77 21.01 18.12
C ARG A 185 -6.17 22.38 18.63
N GLY A 186 -6.90 23.14 17.83
CA GLY A 186 -7.33 24.47 18.22
C GLY A 186 -8.53 24.93 17.40
N ILE A 187 -9.22 25.93 17.93
CA ILE A 187 -10.29 26.63 17.24
C ILE A 187 -9.75 27.97 16.78
N TYR A 188 -9.88 28.26 15.49
CA TYR A 188 -9.55 29.58 14.94
C TYR A 188 -10.81 30.44 14.95
N HIS A 189 -10.73 31.62 15.60
CA HIS A 189 -11.80 32.61 15.62
C HIS A 189 -11.21 34.03 15.61
N GLN A 190 -11.69 34.88 14.72
CA GLN A 190 -11.34 36.31 14.62
C GLN A 190 -9.83 36.65 14.66
N GLY A 191 -8.97 35.82 14.04
CA GLY A 191 -7.53 36.09 13.98
C GLY A 191 -6.73 35.41 15.10
N GLU A 192 -7.37 34.79 16.07
CA GLU A 192 -6.72 34.10 17.19
C GLU A 192 -6.96 32.58 17.10
N VAL A 193 -5.98 31.82 17.60
CA VAL A 193 -6.09 30.34 17.72
C VAL A 193 -6.05 29.98 19.18
N GLU A 194 -7.13 29.40 19.67
CA GLU A 194 -7.22 28.80 21.00
C GLU A 194 -6.94 27.30 20.90
N PHE A 195 -5.84 26.84 21.51
CA PHE A 195 -5.49 25.42 21.54
C PHE A 195 -6.16 24.71 22.71
N TYR A 196 -6.60 23.48 22.48
CA TYR A 196 -7.18 22.61 23.49
C TYR A 196 -6.53 21.21 23.41
N ASP A 197 -6.48 20.52 24.55
CA ASP A 197 -5.93 19.16 24.69
C ASP A 197 -6.92 18.08 24.21
#